data_be4c5f01b5bf471f5972e7a3f63c9f05
#
_entry.id   be4c5f01b5bf471f5972e7a3f63c9f05
#
_cell.length_a   1.000
_cell.length_b   1.000
_cell.length_c   1.000
_cell.angle_alpha   90.00
_cell.angle_beta   90.00
_cell.angle_gamma   90.00
#
_symmetry.space_group_name_H-M   'P 1'
#
loop_
_entity.id
_entity.type
_entity.pdbx_description
1 polymer ?
#
loop_
_entity_poly.entity_id
_entity_poly.type
_entity_poly.pdbx_seq_one_letter_code
_entity_poly.pdbx_strand_id
1 'polypeptide(L)'
;MNGQDFCGQATSTAPRAPSVLGCDGEQGKRPNLLXLPSEWLCFXPPERKRFYQNVSISQGEGGFEINLDHRKLKTPQAKLFAVPSEALAIAVATEWDSQKDTIKAYTMHLTTLCNTALDNPTQRNKMQLIRAAVKFLETDTVCYRVEEPAALAELQKNEWDPVVAWAEKRYNVAIGSSTSILGPNIPASTKETFVSHLASYNMWALQGIEYVITQLKSLILSMGLIDRHITVEKAVLLSRLEEEYQIQRWGSVEWAHDYDLCELCARTAAGTLFVHLCSESSTVKHKLLQD
;
A
#
# COMPACT_ATOMS: atom_id res chain seq x y z
N MET A 1 26.19 38.40 49.01
CA MET A 1 24.92 38.43 49.72
C MET A 1 23.90 37.70 48.88
N ASN A 2 23.65 36.52 49.22
CA ASN A 2 22.43 35.72 49.29
C ASN A 2 21.41 36.00 48.19
N GLY A 3 20.97 35.09 47.45
CA GLY A 3 20.91 33.67 47.56
C GLY A 3 19.64 33.16 46.96
N GLN A 4 19.61 31.94 46.79
CA GLN A 4 18.47 31.00 46.74
C GLN A 4 17.71 30.79 45.44
N ASP A 5 18.01 29.66 44.99
CA ASP A 5 17.39 28.67 44.10
C ASP A 5 15.87 28.50 44.25
N PHE A 6 15.19 28.34 43.09
CA PHE A 6 13.96 27.56 43.02
C PHE A 6 14.00 26.66 41.78
N CYS A 7 14.40 25.42 42.07
CA CYS A 7 14.31 24.33 41.10
C CYS A 7 12.96 23.63 41.29
N GLY A 8 12.04 23.81 40.37
CA GLY A 8 10.78 23.07 40.35
C GLY A 8 10.92 21.80 39.53
N GLN A 9 10.98 20.66 40.20
CA GLN A 9 10.95 19.34 39.56
C GLN A 9 9.54 19.03 39.10
N ALA A 10 9.34 18.94 37.79
CA ALA A 10 8.16 18.33 37.19
C ALA A 10 8.38 16.83 37.09
N THR A 11 7.74 16.07 37.94
CA THR A 11 7.73 14.59 37.87
C THR A 11 6.74 14.16 36.80
N SER A 12 7.30 13.80 35.63
CA SER A 12 6.55 13.11 34.58
C SER A 12 6.54 11.60 34.91
N THR A 13 5.41 11.11 35.37
CA THR A 13 5.16 9.67 35.53
C THR A 13 4.60 9.09 34.24
N ALA A 14 5.49 8.61 33.38
CA ALA A 14 5.08 7.74 32.28
C ALA A 14 4.84 6.32 32.81
N PRO A 15 3.76 5.64 32.41
CA PRO A 15 3.53 4.26 32.86
C PRO A 15 4.57 3.31 32.26
N ARG A 16 5.19 2.53 33.13
CA ARG A 16 6.17 1.50 32.78
C ARG A 16 5.48 0.32 32.08
N ALA A 17 6.03 -0.11 30.95
CA ALA A 17 5.59 -1.32 30.26
C ALA A 17 5.84 -2.56 31.16
N PRO A 18 4.91 -3.52 31.20
CA PRO A 18 5.10 -4.72 31.99
C PRO A 18 6.23 -5.60 31.44
N SER A 19 7.10 -6.07 32.30
CA SER A 19 8.18 -6.99 31.98
C SER A 19 7.62 -8.36 31.61
N VAL A 20 8.08 -8.90 30.50
CA VAL A 20 7.74 -10.26 30.06
C VAL A 20 8.50 -11.26 30.95
N LEU A 21 7.77 -12.03 31.72
CA LEU A 21 8.30 -13.12 32.54
C LEU A 21 7.98 -14.47 31.88
N GLY A 22 9.06 -15.24 31.69
CA GLY A 22 9.10 -16.70 31.77
C GLY A 22 8.37 -17.51 30.71
N CYS A 23 9.15 -18.07 29.80
CA CYS A 23 8.71 -19.18 28.96
C CYS A 23 8.86 -20.49 29.73
N ASP A 24 7.73 -21.03 30.21
CA ASP A 24 7.66 -22.44 30.54
C ASP A 24 6.80 -23.14 29.50
N GLY A 25 7.39 -24.18 28.90
CA GLY A 25 6.79 -24.88 27.78
C GLY A 25 5.57 -25.70 28.14
N GLU A 26 4.46 -25.41 27.49
CA GLU A 26 3.34 -26.34 27.37
C GLU A 26 2.79 -26.29 25.93
N GLN A 27 2.56 -27.50 25.41
CA GLN A 27 2.16 -27.77 24.04
C GLN A 27 0.77 -27.19 23.67
N GLY A 28 0.75 -26.45 22.62
CA GLY A 28 -0.31 -26.44 21.62
C GLY A 28 -1.74 -26.15 22.04
N LYS A 29 -2.04 -25.01 22.68
CA LYS A 29 -3.41 -24.48 22.68
C LYS A 29 -3.41 -23.10 22.07
N ARG A 30 -4.16 -22.91 21.00
CA ARG A 30 -4.37 -21.60 20.39
C ARG A 30 -4.84 -20.62 21.47
N PRO A 31 -4.26 -19.42 21.55
CA PRO A 31 -4.76 -18.44 22.51
C PRO A 31 -6.22 -18.14 22.18
N ASN A 32 -7.06 -18.29 23.18
CA ASN A 32 -8.49 -17.99 23.07
C ASN A 32 -8.62 -16.46 22.95
N LEU A 33 -9.02 -15.99 21.79
CA LEU A 33 -9.24 -14.57 21.49
C LEU A 33 -10.30 -13.91 22.40
N LEU A 34 -10.97 -14.75 23.23
CA LEU A 34 -11.96 -14.29 24.19
C LEU A 34 -11.38 -13.72 25.50
N UNK A 35 -10.26 -13.57 25.51
CA UNK A 35 -9.75 -13.19 26.57
C UNK A 35 -9.09 -11.95 26.61
N LEU A 36 -9.29 -11.41 25.72
CA LEU A 36 -8.77 -10.05 25.80
C LEU A 36 -9.64 -9.23 26.76
N PRO A 37 -9.05 -8.38 27.58
CA PRO A 37 -9.84 -7.51 28.46
C PRO A 37 -10.85 -6.73 27.62
N SER A 38 -12.09 -6.64 28.08
CA SER A 38 -13.18 -5.96 27.39
C SER A 38 -12.89 -4.49 27.05
N GLU A 39 -11.91 -3.90 27.73
CA GLU A 39 -11.47 -2.51 27.49
C GLU A 39 -10.74 -2.32 26.15
N TRP A 40 -10.15 -3.40 25.57
CA TRP A 40 -9.46 -3.33 24.27
C TRP A 40 -10.42 -3.51 23.09
N LEU A 41 -11.65 -3.96 23.35
CA LEU A 41 -12.68 -4.16 22.33
C LEU A 41 -13.42 -2.87 21.95
N CYS A 42 -13.15 -1.75 22.65
CA CYS A 42 -13.87 -0.48 22.44
C CYS A 42 -13.43 0.35 21.24
N PHE A 43 -12.41 -0.07 20.52
CA PHE A 43 -11.91 0.73 19.39
C PHE A 43 -12.28 0.23 17.99
N UNK A 44 -12.91 -0.78 17.78
CA UNK A 44 -13.25 -1.12 16.69
C UNK A 44 -14.42 -0.50 16.38
N PRO A 45 -14.45 0.18 15.48
CA PRO A 45 -15.72 0.73 15.09
C PRO A 45 -16.74 -0.39 14.96
N PRO A 46 -17.96 -0.18 15.41
CA PRO A 46 -18.97 -1.22 15.38
C PRO A 46 -19.14 -1.72 13.94
N GLU A 47 -19.05 -3.02 13.75
CA GLU A 47 -19.23 -3.65 12.44
C GLU A 47 -20.63 -3.30 11.92
N ARG A 48 -20.70 -2.68 10.76
CA ARG A 48 -21.96 -2.32 10.14
C ARG A 48 -22.57 -3.59 9.51
N LYS A 49 -23.79 -3.94 9.91
CA LYS A 49 -24.53 -5.03 9.29
C LYS A 49 -24.80 -4.74 7.81
N ARG A 50 -24.78 -5.78 6.96
CA ARG A 50 -25.16 -5.63 5.54
C ARG A 50 -26.64 -5.22 5.50
N PHE A 51 -26.91 -4.10 4.83
CA PHE A 51 -28.24 -3.46 4.80
C PHE A 51 -28.87 -3.50 3.39
N TYR A 52 -28.26 -4.27 2.48
CA TYR A 52 -28.71 -4.42 1.08
C TYR A 52 -28.67 -5.90 0.71
N GLN A 53 -29.44 -6.27 -0.30
CA GLN A 53 -29.47 -7.63 -0.83
C GLN A 53 -28.72 -7.74 -2.16
N ASN A 54 -28.94 -6.79 -3.07
CA ASN A 54 -28.39 -6.84 -4.42
C ASN A 54 -27.44 -5.67 -4.66
N VAL A 55 -26.40 -5.94 -5.46
CA VAL A 55 -25.47 -4.91 -5.94
C VAL A 55 -25.61 -4.86 -7.46
N SER A 56 -25.73 -3.65 -8.02
CA SER A 56 -25.84 -3.44 -9.46
C SER A 56 -25.04 -2.22 -9.89
N ILE A 57 -24.83 -2.10 -11.19
CA ILE A 57 -24.10 -1.00 -11.81
C ILE A 57 -25.06 -0.29 -12.76
N SER A 58 -24.98 1.03 -12.81
CA SER A 58 -25.71 1.85 -13.78
C SER A 58 -24.76 2.91 -14.36
N GLN A 59 -25.01 3.29 -15.60
CA GLN A 59 -24.27 4.37 -16.23
C GLN A 59 -24.95 5.70 -15.92
N GLY A 60 -24.19 6.64 -15.36
CA GLY A 60 -24.64 8.00 -15.05
C GLY A 60 -23.83 9.05 -15.81
N GLU A 61 -24.15 10.31 -15.60
CA GLU A 61 -23.44 11.43 -16.24
C GLU A 61 -21.96 11.52 -15.85
N GLY A 62 -21.61 11.08 -14.61
CA GLY A 62 -20.24 11.16 -14.08
C GLY A 62 -19.42 9.89 -14.28
N GLY A 63 -19.97 8.87 -14.96
CA GLY A 63 -19.32 7.58 -15.14
C GLY A 63 -20.22 6.42 -14.70
N PHE A 64 -19.61 5.36 -14.22
CA PHE A 64 -20.32 4.15 -13.77
C PHE A 64 -20.59 4.23 -12.26
N GLU A 65 -21.85 4.12 -11.89
CA GLU A 65 -22.33 4.23 -10.51
C GLU A 65 -22.64 2.85 -9.95
N ILE A 66 -22.37 2.64 -8.67
CA ILE A 66 -22.68 1.40 -7.96
C ILE A 66 -23.95 1.63 -7.13
N ASN A 67 -24.89 0.69 -7.23
CA ASN A 67 -26.17 0.75 -6.53
C ASN A 67 -26.27 -0.41 -5.54
N LEU A 68 -26.69 -0.12 -4.34
CA LEU A 68 -27.01 -1.09 -3.29
C LEU A 68 -28.54 -1.13 -3.17
N ASP A 69 -29.15 -2.15 -3.77
CA ASP A 69 -30.60 -2.22 -4.06
C ASP A 69 -30.99 -0.97 -4.91
N HIS A 70 -31.82 -0.10 -4.37
CA HIS A 70 -32.30 1.11 -5.04
C HIS A 70 -31.53 2.38 -4.66
N ARG A 71 -30.44 2.24 -3.87
CA ARG A 71 -29.69 3.39 -3.35
C ARG A 71 -28.33 3.49 -4.01
N LYS A 72 -28.03 4.63 -4.59
CA LYS A 72 -26.70 4.92 -5.14
C LYS A 72 -25.67 5.00 -4.00
N LEU A 73 -24.55 4.33 -4.20
CA LEU A 73 -23.43 4.37 -3.25
C LEU A 73 -22.89 5.80 -3.17
N LYS A 74 -22.47 6.20 -1.97
CA LYS A 74 -21.84 7.51 -1.70
C LYS A 74 -20.51 7.32 -0.98
N THR A 75 -19.61 8.27 -1.20
CA THR A 75 -18.33 8.33 -0.49
C THR A 75 -18.54 8.77 0.96
N PRO A 76 -17.51 8.65 1.81
CA PRO A 76 -17.57 9.20 3.18
C PRO A 76 -17.91 10.69 3.24
N GLN A 77 -17.55 11.50 2.21
CA GLN A 77 -17.92 12.92 2.15
C GLN A 77 -19.27 13.14 1.48
N ALA A 78 -20.09 12.09 1.34
CA ALA A 78 -21.44 12.12 0.76
C ALA A 78 -21.48 12.47 -0.74
N LYS A 79 -20.37 12.46 -1.45
CA LYS A 79 -20.33 12.59 -2.91
C LYS A 79 -20.89 11.31 -3.55
N LEU A 80 -21.42 11.43 -4.74
CA LEU A 80 -21.87 10.27 -5.52
C LEU A 80 -20.65 9.41 -5.90
N PHE A 81 -20.75 8.10 -5.66
CA PHE A 81 -19.68 7.15 -5.98
C PHE A 81 -19.79 6.77 -7.45
N ALA A 82 -19.07 7.49 -8.30
CA ALA A 82 -19.02 7.27 -9.74
C ALA A 82 -17.57 7.05 -10.18
N VAL A 83 -17.32 5.98 -10.91
CA VAL A 83 -15.97 5.57 -11.32
C VAL A 83 -15.81 5.69 -12.84
N PRO A 84 -14.57 5.89 -13.33
CA PRO A 84 -14.35 6.23 -14.76
C PRO A 84 -14.51 5.04 -15.71
N SER A 85 -14.43 3.79 -15.24
CA SER A 85 -14.50 2.64 -16.13
C SER A 85 -15.49 1.59 -15.61
N GLU A 86 -16.14 0.89 -16.55
CA GLU A 86 -17.07 -0.20 -16.25
C GLU A 86 -16.37 -1.33 -15.49
N ALA A 87 -15.15 -1.67 -15.91
CA ALA A 87 -14.37 -2.73 -15.28
C ALA A 87 -14.08 -2.43 -13.81
N LEU A 88 -13.75 -1.17 -13.48
CA LEU A 88 -13.57 -0.75 -12.09
C LEU A 88 -14.90 -0.81 -11.31
N ALA A 89 -16.01 -0.41 -11.94
CA ALA A 89 -17.33 -0.50 -11.31
C ALA A 89 -17.69 -1.95 -10.99
N ILE A 90 -17.43 -2.88 -11.91
CA ILE A 90 -17.66 -4.32 -11.70
C ILE A 90 -16.80 -4.82 -10.52
N ALA A 91 -15.53 -4.45 -10.49
CA ALA A 91 -14.62 -4.89 -9.42
C ALA A 91 -15.08 -4.37 -8.04
N VAL A 92 -15.48 -3.10 -7.95
CA VAL A 92 -16.03 -2.51 -6.71
C VAL A 92 -17.36 -3.18 -6.34
N ALA A 93 -18.25 -3.39 -7.31
CA ALA A 93 -19.53 -4.07 -7.09
C ALA A 93 -19.30 -5.48 -6.52
N THR A 94 -18.27 -6.18 -7.00
CA THR A 94 -17.88 -7.50 -6.51
C THR A 94 -17.42 -7.43 -5.04
N GLU A 95 -16.62 -6.42 -4.66
CA GLU A 95 -16.25 -6.22 -3.24
C GLU A 95 -17.49 -6.07 -2.36
N TRP A 96 -18.48 -5.26 -2.79
CA TRP A 96 -19.71 -5.04 -2.03
C TRP A 96 -20.57 -6.32 -2.01
N ASP A 97 -20.68 -7.02 -3.12
CA ASP A 97 -21.51 -8.23 -3.20
C ASP A 97 -20.92 -9.39 -2.37
N SER A 98 -19.62 -9.46 -2.24
CA SER A 98 -18.92 -10.50 -1.45
C SER A 98 -19.10 -10.35 0.06
N GLN A 99 -19.61 -9.21 0.53
CA GLN A 99 -19.86 -9.00 1.97
C GLN A 99 -21.01 -9.93 2.44
N LYS A 100 -20.84 -10.50 3.62
CA LYS A 100 -21.83 -11.40 4.22
C LYS A 100 -22.73 -10.64 5.20
N ASP A 101 -22.89 -11.14 6.41
CA ASP A 101 -23.76 -10.55 7.43
C ASP A 101 -23.28 -9.15 7.86
N THR A 102 -21.98 -8.94 7.86
CA THR A 102 -21.36 -7.66 8.23
C THR A 102 -20.46 -7.16 7.11
N ILE A 103 -20.38 -5.83 6.98
CA ILE A 103 -19.52 -5.14 6.01
C ILE A 103 -18.13 -4.99 6.64
N LYS A 104 -17.15 -5.67 6.03
CA LYS A 104 -15.75 -5.65 6.47
C LYS A 104 -14.96 -4.68 5.61
N ALA A 105 -14.99 -3.40 5.98
CA ALA A 105 -14.37 -2.32 5.20
C ALA A 105 -12.88 -2.58 4.94
N TYR A 106 -12.19 -3.26 5.84
CA TYR A 106 -10.76 -3.57 5.69
C TYR A 106 -10.45 -4.54 4.56
N THR A 107 -11.45 -5.30 4.08
CA THR A 107 -11.28 -6.19 2.91
C THR A 107 -11.64 -5.50 1.58
N MET A 108 -12.10 -4.26 1.62
CA MET A 108 -12.65 -3.54 0.46
C MET A 108 -11.63 -2.50 -0.03
N HIS A 109 -10.51 -2.99 -0.57
CA HIS A 109 -9.38 -2.13 -0.94
C HIS A 109 -9.69 -1.23 -2.14
N LEU A 110 -10.39 -1.74 -3.17
CA LEU A 110 -10.76 -0.94 -4.35
C LEU A 110 -11.76 0.16 -3.98
N THR A 111 -12.75 -0.18 -3.14
CA THR A 111 -13.69 0.80 -2.60
C THR A 111 -12.95 1.93 -1.86
N THR A 112 -11.96 1.57 -1.05
CA THR A 112 -11.14 2.53 -0.29
C THR A 112 -10.34 3.44 -1.24
N LEU A 113 -9.73 2.88 -2.27
CA LEU A 113 -8.97 3.64 -3.28
C LEU A 113 -9.89 4.59 -4.06
N CYS A 114 -11.07 4.12 -4.46
CA CYS A 114 -12.09 4.96 -5.12
C CYS A 114 -12.53 6.11 -4.22
N ASN A 115 -12.78 5.85 -2.94
CA ASN A 115 -13.15 6.89 -1.97
C ASN A 115 -12.04 7.95 -1.87
N THR A 116 -10.78 7.52 -1.81
CA THR A 116 -9.62 8.44 -1.75
C THR A 116 -9.54 9.29 -3.03
N ALA A 117 -9.75 8.68 -4.19
CA ALA A 117 -9.70 9.38 -5.48
C ALA A 117 -10.85 10.41 -5.63
N LEU A 118 -12.06 10.03 -5.21
CA LEU A 118 -13.26 10.88 -5.31
C LEU A 118 -13.25 12.02 -4.29
N ASP A 119 -12.93 11.70 -3.05
CA ASP A 119 -12.96 12.67 -1.95
C ASP A 119 -11.72 13.57 -1.92
N ASN A 120 -10.57 13.02 -2.31
CA ASN A 120 -9.28 13.73 -2.27
C ASN A 120 -9.15 14.54 -0.98
N PRO A 121 -9.19 13.86 0.20
CA PRO A 121 -9.29 14.56 1.49
C PRO A 121 -8.13 15.50 1.76
N THR A 122 -6.97 15.24 1.18
CA THR A 122 -5.77 16.07 1.30
C THR A 122 -5.69 17.17 0.25
N GLN A 123 -6.65 17.24 -0.66
CA GLN A 123 -6.76 18.25 -1.73
C GLN A 123 -5.48 18.36 -2.58
N ARG A 124 -4.81 17.22 -2.81
CA ARG A 124 -3.57 17.20 -3.59
C ARG A 124 -3.86 17.28 -5.09
N ASN A 125 -3.04 18.06 -5.78
CA ASN A 125 -3.08 18.15 -7.23
C ASN A 125 -2.14 17.10 -7.85
N LYS A 126 -2.22 16.97 -9.18
CA LYS A 126 -1.46 15.96 -9.94
C LYS A 126 0.04 16.05 -9.68
N MET A 127 0.59 17.26 -9.70
CA MET A 127 2.05 17.47 -9.52
C MET A 127 2.52 17.11 -8.10
N GLN A 128 1.66 17.35 -7.10
CA GLN A 128 1.98 16.97 -5.72
C GLN A 128 2.03 15.45 -5.54
N LEU A 129 1.11 14.71 -6.20
CA LEU A 129 1.15 13.23 -6.21
C LEU A 129 2.42 12.72 -6.89
N ILE A 130 2.76 13.27 -8.05
CA ILE A 130 3.95 12.88 -8.82
C ILE A 130 5.22 13.14 -7.99
N ARG A 131 5.33 14.32 -7.38
CA ARG A 131 6.50 14.67 -6.56
C ARG A 131 6.62 13.74 -5.34
N ALA A 132 5.50 13.42 -4.70
CA ALA A 132 5.47 12.48 -3.56
C ALA A 132 5.97 11.10 -4.00
N ALA A 133 5.51 10.61 -5.15
CA ALA A 133 5.93 9.32 -5.71
C ALA A 133 7.42 9.30 -6.05
N VAL A 134 7.91 10.33 -6.76
CA VAL A 134 9.33 10.41 -7.20
C VAL A 134 10.27 10.56 -6.00
N LYS A 135 9.81 11.18 -4.91
CA LYS A 135 10.61 11.32 -3.69
C LYS A 135 11.03 9.97 -3.10
N PHE A 136 10.21 8.92 -3.31
CA PHE A 136 10.56 7.56 -2.86
C PHE A 136 11.86 7.03 -3.48
N LEU A 137 12.33 7.57 -4.62
CA LEU A 137 13.64 7.19 -5.17
C LEU A 137 14.79 7.48 -4.20
N GLU A 138 14.65 8.51 -3.36
CA GLU A 138 15.69 8.88 -2.39
C GLU A 138 15.76 7.87 -1.23
N THR A 139 14.68 7.14 -0.99
CA THR A 139 14.58 6.18 0.11
C THR A 139 14.11 4.81 -0.39
N ASP A 140 14.34 4.50 -1.67
CA ASP A 140 13.84 3.29 -2.30
C ASP A 140 14.51 2.06 -1.68
N THR A 141 13.69 1.10 -1.26
CA THR A 141 14.13 -0.13 -0.58
C THR A 141 15.25 -0.84 -1.34
N VAL A 142 15.12 -0.97 -2.68
CA VAL A 142 16.08 -1.75 -3.47
C VAL A 142 17.40 -1.01 -3.72
N CYS A 143 17.48 0.26 -3.33
CA CYS A 143 18.69 1.07 -3.50
C CYS A 143 19.56 1.13 -2.23
N TYR A 144 19.04 0.70 -1.08
CA TYR A 144 19.80 0.60 0.16
C TYR A 144 20.40 -0.81 0.27
N ARG A 145 21.71 -0.87 0.48
CA ARG A 145 22.45 -2.13 0.51
C ARG A 145 23.22 -2.28 1.81
N VAL A 146 23.34 -3.52 2.26
CA VAL A 146 24.17 -3.85 3.43
C VAL A 146 25.53 -4.40 2.96
N GLU A 147 26.55 -4.24 3.78
CA GLU A 147 27.87 -4.86 3.57
C GLU A 147 27.98 -6.15 4.36
N GLU A 148 27.31 -6.21 5.51
CA GLU A 148 27.30 -7.36 6.40
C GLU A 148 25.88 -7.72 6.86
N PRO A 149 25.56 -8.99 7.03
CA PRO A 149 26.40 -10.16 6.75
C PRO A 149 26.52 -10.42 5.22
N ALA A 150 27.64 -11.00 4.81
CA ALA A 150 27.95 -11.24 3.39
C ALA A 150 26.84 -12.01 2.66
N ALA A 151 26.19 -12.97 3.34
CA ALA A 151 25.08 -13.75 2.76
C ALA A 151 23.87 -12.86 2.40
N LEU A 152 23.57 -11.87 3.23
CA LEU A 152 22.48 -10.92 2.93
C LEU A 152 22.88 -9.97 1.81
N ALA A 153 24.12 -9.48 1.82
CA ALA A 153 24.65 -8.61 0.76
C ALA A 153 24.57 -9.32 -0.62
N GLU A 154 24.97 -10.60 -0.66
CA GLU A 154 24.88 -11.42 -1.87
C GLU A 154 23.42 -11.63 -2.31
N LEU A 155 22.53 -11.90 -1.36
CA LEU A 155 21.10 -12.08 -1.62
C LEU A 155 20.49 -10.79 -2.21
N GLN A 156 20.79 -9.62 -1.61
CA GLN A 156 20.36 -8.32 -2.13
C GLN A 156 20.85 -8.09 -3.57
N LYS A 157 22.12 -8.41 -3.82
CA LYS A 157 22.70 -8.27 -5.17
C LYS A 157 21.96 -9.15 -6.17
N ASN A 158 21.76 -10.43 -5.85
CA ASN A 158 21.15 -11.40 -6.76
C ASN A 158 19.68 -11.08 -7.04
N GLU A 159 18.95 -10.57 -6.07
CA GLU A 159 17.50 -10.35 -6.17
C GLU A 159 17.12 -8.93 -6.61
N TRP A 160 17.86 -7.91 -6.19
CA TRP A 160 17.51 -6.51 -6.48
C TRP A 160 18.20 -5.96 -7.74
N ASP A 161 19.46 -6.37 -8.04
CA ASP A 161 20.18 -5.86 -9.20
C ASP A 161 19.44 -6.11 -10.53
N PRO A 162 18.81 -7.29 -10.75
CA PRO A 162 18.07 -7.49 -12.00
C PRO A 162 16.91 -6.51 -12.18
N VAL A 163 16.21 -6.15 -11.09
CA VAL A 163 15.06 -5.22 -11.17
C VAL A 163 15.56 -3.78 -11.38
N VAL A 164 16.64 -3.41 -10.71
CA VAL A 164 17.27 -2.08 -10.91
C VAL A 164 17.76 -1.97 -12.36
N ALA A 165 18.48 -2.97 -12.86
CA ALA A 165 18.97 -3.00 -14.24
C ALA A 165 17.82 -2.94 -15.27
N TRP A 166 16.71 -3.64 -14.99
CA TRP A 166 15.50 -3.53 -15.81
C TRP A 166 14.98 -2.10 -15.85
N ALA A 167 14.87 -1.46 -14.68
CA ALA A 167 14.35 -0.09 -14.58
C ALA A 167 15.27 0.91 -15.30
N GLU A 168 16.59 0.78 -15.14
CA GLU A 168 17.57 1.61 -15.84
C GLU A 168 17.43 1.53 -17.35
N LYS A 169 17.30 0.29 -17.85
CA LYS A 169 17.12 0.02 -19.29
C LYS A 169 15.75 0.51 -19.78
N ARG A 170 14.67 0.25 -19.00
CA ARG A 170 13.29 0.56 -19.39
C ARG A 170 13.04 2.05 -19.50
N TYR A 171 13.60 2.84 -18.59
CA TYR A 171 13.40 4.28 -18.52
C TYR A 171 14.61 5.08 -19.03
N ASN A 172 15.67 4.41 -19.42
CA ASN A 172 16.93 5.01 -19.88
C ASN A 172 17.48 6.00 -18.84
N VAL A 173 17.66 5.54 -17.62
CA VAL A 173 18.09 6.32 -16.45
C VAL A 173 19.24 5.63 -15.74
N ALA A 174 19.96 6.36 -14.88
CA ALA A 174 20.93 5.78 -13.96
C ALA A 174 20.31 5.77 -12.55
N ILE A 175 20.32 4.60 -11.92
CA ILE A 175 19.82 4.40 -10.57
C ILE A 175 20.95 3.83 -9.73
N GLY A 176 21.48 4.60 -8.82
CA GLY A 176 22.55 4.15 -7.93
C GLY A 176 22.02 3.36 -6.75
N SER A 177 22.89 2.56 -6.16
CA SER A 177 22.65 1.94 -4.85
C SER A 177 23.71 2.43 -3.87
N SER A 178 23.44 2.31 -2.57
CA SER A 178 24.33 2.86 -1.54
C SER A 178 24.28 2.00 -0.27
N THR A 179 25.45 1.81 0.34
CA THR A 179 25.57 1.25 1.69
C THR A 179 25.54 2.34 2.76
N SER A 180 25.52 3.61 2.35
CA SER A 180 25.49 4.74 3.26
C SER A 180 24.10 4.98 3.83
N ILE A 181 24.03 5.37 5.08
CA ILE A 181 22.79 5.80 5.74
C ILE A 181 22.14 7.02 5.05
N LEU A 182 22.94 7.80 4.32
CA LEU A 182 22.45 8.97 3.57
C LEU A 182 21.68 8.58 2.31
N GLY A 183 21.76 7.29 1.92
CA GLY A 183 21.06 6.77 0.75
C GLY A 183 21.78 6.98 -0.57
N PRO A 184 21.15 6.55 -1.66
CA PRO A 184 21.74 6.67 -3.00
C PRO A 184 21.67 8.10 -3.51
N ASN A 185 22.67 8.46 -4.30
CA ASN A 185 22.67 9.75 -5.00
C ASN A 185 21.97 9.58 -6.36
N ILE A 186 20.69 9.92 -6.40
CA ILE A 186 19.87 9.79 -7.63
C ILE A 186 20.03 11.07 -8.47
N PRO A 187 20.49 10.94 -9.73
CA PRO A 187 20.64 12.11 -10.60
C PRO A 187 19.32 12.87 -10.82
N ALA A 188 19.40 14.17 -10.97
CA ALA A 188 18.23 15.01 -11.26
C ALA A 188 17.52 14.57 -12.55
N SER A 189 18.29 14.22 -13.58
CA SER A 189 17.76 13.71 -14.85
C SER A 189 16.89 12.46 -14.67
N THR A 190 17.29 11.54 -13.77
CA THR A 190 16.52 10.35 -13.44
C THR A 190 15.17 10.75 -12.82
N LYS A 191 15.20 11.69 -11.85
CA LYS A 191 13.96 12.18 -11.22
C LYS A 191 13.03 12.84 -12.26
N GLU A 192 13.58 13.64 -13.16
CA GLU A 192 12.82 14.31 -14.24
C GLU A 192 12.18 13.29 -15.20
N THR A 193 12.90 12.22 -15.54
CA THR A 193 12.37 11.14 -16.38
C THR A 193 11.16 10.48 -15.71
N PHE A 194 11.26 10.15 -14.41
CA PHE A 194 10.13 9.56 -13.68
C PHE A 194 8.98 10.57 -13.53
N VAL A 195 9.26 11.87 -13.32
CA VAL A 195 8.22 12.91 -13.31
C VAL A 195 7.47 12.91 -14.66
N SER A 196 8.20 12.92 -15.76
CA SER A 196 7.61 12.92 -17.11
C SER A 196 6.79 11.66 -17.38
N HIS A 197 7.32 10.49 -16.98
CA HIS A 197 6.62 9.22 -17.14
C HIS A 197 5.32 9.20 -16.33
N LEU A 198 5.37 9.57 -15.04
CA LEU A 198 4.19 9.60 -14.17
C LEU A 198 3.16 10.64 -14.63
N ALA A 199 3.61 11.73 -15.27
CA ALA A 199 2.71 12.78 -15.79
C ALA A 199 1.78 12.25 -16.90
N SER A 200 2.13 11.14 -17.56
CA SER A 200 1.28 10.51 -18.58
C SER A 200 0.02 9.85 -18.00
N TYR A 201 0.05 9.48 -16.71
CA TYR A 201 -1.09 8.83 -16.04
C TYR A 201 -2.15 9.86 -15.63
N ASN A 202 -3.41 9.42 -15.57
CA ASN A 202 -4.50 10.24 -15.04
C ASN A 202 -4.46 10.27 -13.51
N MET A 203 -5.29 11.14 -12.91
CA MET A 203 -5.31 11.33 -11.43
C MET A 203 -5.66 10.04 -10.68
N TRP A 204 -6.59 9.24 -11.21
CA TRP A 204 -7.01 7.98 -10.60
C TRP A 204 -5.86 6.99 -10.55
N ALA A 205 -5.22 6.76 -11.70
CA ALA A 205 -4.08 5.86 -11.79
C ALA A 205 -2.93 6.31 -10.88
N LEU A 206 -2.66 7.62 -10.80
CA LEU A 206 -1.62 8.16 -9.91
C LEU A 206 -1.91 7.89 -8.43
N GLN A 207 -3.16 7.93 -8.02
CA GLN A 207 -3.55 7.54 -6.64
C GLN A 207 -3.21 6.07 -6.38
N GLY A 208 -3.50 5.20 -7.36
CA GLY A 208 -3.15 3.78 -7.28
C GLY A 208 -1.65 3.55 -7.26
N ILE A 209 -0.90 4.25 -8.11
CA ILE A 209 0.57 4.17 -8.19
C ILE A 209 1.17 4.58 -6.83
N GLU A 210 0.77 5.72 -6.29
CA GLU A 210 1.23 6.18 -4.97
C GLU A 210 0.91 5.16 -3.89
N TYR A 211 -0.29 4.58 -3.93
CA TYR A 211 -0.68 3.55 -2.97
C TYR A 211 0.25 2.35 -3.03
N VAL A 212 0.53 1.82 -4.22
CA VAL A 212 1.46 0.68 -4.40
C VAL A 212 2.85 1.04 -3.89
N ILE A 213 3.35 2.25 -4.22
CA ILE A 213 4.67 2.72 -3.74
C ILE A 213 4.71 2.73 -2.21
N THR A 214 3.66 3.20 -1.55
CA THR A 214 3.63 3.23 -0.07
C THR A 214 3.59 1.83 0.55
N GLN A 215 2.96 0.85 -0.14
CA GLN A 215 2.97 -0.53 0.33
C GLN A 215 4.36 -1.16 0.19
N LEU A 216 4.97 -1.04 -0.99
CA LEU A 216 6.27 -1.66 -1.30
C LEU A 216 7.47 -0.83 -0.82
N LYS A 217 7.26 0.44 -0.46
CA LYS A 217 8.33 1.40 -0.08
C LYS A 217 9.40 1.52 -1.18
N SER A 218 8.99 1.34 -2.44
CA SER A 218 9.87 1.35 -3.60
C SER A 218 9.11 1.81 -4.84
N LEU A 219 9.60 2.87 -5.47
CA LEU A 219 9.11 3.29 -6.79
C LEU A 219 9.52 2.27 -7.86
N ILE A 220 10.74 1.74 -7.76
CA ILE A 220 11.30 0.82 -8.75
C ILE A 220 10.47 -0.48 -8.80
N LEU A 221 10.21 -1.10 -7.64
CA LEU A 221 9.38 -2.31 -7.56
C LEU A 221 7.96 -2.03 -8.05
N SER A 222 7.41 -0.87 -7.69
CA SER A 222 6.04 -0.49 -8.07
C SER A 222 5.91 -0.33 -9.59
N MET A 223 6.89 0.31 -10.22
CA MET A 223 6.89 0.46 -11.69
C MET A 223 7.11 -0.90 -12.36
N GLY A 224 7.98 -1.76 -11.80
CA GLY A 224 8.16 -3.12 -12.30
C GLY A 224 6.88 -3.94 -12.27
N LEU A 225 6.09 -3.76 -11.23
CA LEU A 225 4.80 -4.43 -11.08
C LEU A 225 3.74 -3.86 -12.05
N ILE A 226 3.65 -2.54 -12.17
CA ILE A 226 2.69 -1.86 -13.07
C ILE A 226 3.01 -2.16 -14.53
N ASP A 227 4.29 -2.19 -14.90
CA ASP A 227 4.73 -2.58 -16.25
C ASP A 227 4.65 -4.10 -16.51
N ARG A 228 4.17 -4.88 -15.51
CA ARG A 228 4.01 -6.35 -15.59
C ARG A 228 5.34 -7.08 -15.81
N HIS A 229 6.45 -6.49 -15.36
CA HIS A 229 7.78 -7.10 -15.39
C HIS A 229 7.92 -8.14 -14.27
N ILE A 230 7.34 -7.85 -13.10
CA ILE A 230 7.33 -8.76 -11.94
C ILE A 230 5.89 -8.99 -11.47
N THR A 231 5.65 -10.12 -10.79
CA THR A 231 4.34 -10.43 -10.20
C THR A 231 4.18 -9.75 -8.83
N VAL A 232 2.95 -9.73 -8.32
CA VAL A 232 2.64 -9.18 -6.99
C VAL A 232 3.46 -9.90 -5.92
N GLU A 233 3.48 -11.23 -5.96
CA GLU A 233 4.20 -12.06 -4.99
C GLU A 233 5.70 -11.73 -5.00
N LYS A 234 6.28 -11.63 -6.21
CA LYS A 234 7.71 -11.30 -6.34
C LYS A 234 8.00 -9.88 -5.84
N ALA A 235 7.16 -8.90 -6.18
CA ALA A 235 7.33 -7.51 -5.72
C ALA A 235 7.30 -7.42 -4.19
N VAL A 236 6.34 -8.11 -3.57
CA VAL A 236 6.18 -8.14 -2.10
C VAL A 236 7.39 -8.82 -1.46
N LEU A 237 7.82 -9.98 -1.97
CA LEU A 237 9.00 -10.68 -1.43
C LEU A 237 10.26 -9.82 -1.57
N LEU A 238 10.43 -9.12 -2.69
CA LEU A 238 11.57 -8.21 -2.89
C LEU A 238 11.53 -7.02 -1.93
N SER A 239 10.34 -6.49 -1.64
CA SER A 239 10.21 -5.37 -0.69
C SER A 239 10.48 -5.79 0.76
N ARG A 240 10.34 -7.08 1.08
CA ARG A 240 10.56 -7.67 2.41
C ARG A 240 11.81 -8.56 2.47
N LEU A 241 12.71 -8.45 1.50
CA LEU A 241 13.84 -9.37 1.34
C LEU A 241 14.66 -9.56 2.63
N GLU A 242 14.93 -8.46 3.33
CA GLU A 242 15.69 -8.50 4.59
C GLU A 242 14.91 -9.19 5.70
N GLU A 243 13.62 -8.94 5.78
CA GLU A 243 12.72 -9.59 6.75
C GLU A 243 12.63 -11.09 6.47
N GLU A 244 12.49 -11.48 5.21
CA GLU A 244 12.46 -12.88 4.79
C GLU A 244 13.79 -13.60 5.15
N TYR A 245 14.92 -12.92 4.95
CA TYR A 245 16.23 -13.42 5.37
C TYR A 245 16.29 -13.64 6.89
N GLN A 246 15.73 -12.69 7.66
CA GLN A 246 15.69 -12.79 9.13
C GLN A 246 14.79 -13.95 9.56
N ILE A 247 13.62 -14.12 8.91
CA ILE A 247 12.69 -15.22 9.20
C ILE A 247 13.35 -16.57 8.93
N GLN A 248 14.09 -16.70 7.82
CA GLN A 248 14.81 -17.93 7.50
C GLN A 248 15.87 -18.26 8.53
N ARG A 249 16.50 -17.26 9.11
CA ARG A 249 17.62 -17.44 10.06
C ARG A 249 17.17 -17.66 11.50
N TRP A 250 16.12 -16.95 11.92
CA TRP A 250 15.70 -16.92 13.34
C TRP A 250 14.29 -17.45 13.56
N GLY A 251 13.59 -17.80 12.52
CA GLY A 251 12.24 -18.33 12.58
C GLY A 251 11.17 -17.26 12.43
N SER A 252 9.98 -17.73 12.07
CA SER A 252 8.80 -16.88 11.90
C SER A 252 8.05 -16.71 13.22
N VAL A 253 7.52 -15.53 13.45
CA VAL A 253 6.49 -15.32 14.48
C VAL A 253 5.17 -15.77 13.88
N GLU A 254 4.63 -16.89 14.35
CA GLU A 254 3.42 -17.52 13.84
C GLU A 254 2.28 -16.49 13.72
N TRP A 255 1.51 -16.59 12.68
CA TRP A 255 0.38 -15.77 12.25
C TRP A 255 0.70 -14.27 12.04
N ALA A 256 1.64 -13.68 12.78
CA ALA A 256 1.98 -12.25 12.59
C ALA A 256 2.62 -12.01 11.22
N HIS A 257 3.72 -12.72 10.91
CA HIS A 257 4.40 -12.59 9.62
C HIS A 257 3.50 -13.06 8.47
N ASP A 258 2.71 -14.14 8.68
CA ASP A 258 1.78 -14.65 7.67
C ASP A 258 0.66 -13.63 7.36
N TYR A 259 0.11 -13.02 8.41
CA TYR A 259 -0.92 -11.99 8.27
C TYR A 259 -0.37 -10.76 7.51
N ASP A 260 0.80 -10.28 7.91
CA ASP A 260 1.44 -9.12 7.28
C ASP A 260 1.74 -9.39 5.79
N LEU A 261 2.25 -10.58 5.48
CA LEU A 261 2.52 -10.99 4.10
C LEU A 261 1.23 -11.02 3.27
N CYS A 262 0.19 -11.67 3.78
CA CYS A 262 -1.10 -11.76 3.08
C CYS A 262 -1.74 -10.38 2.88
N GLU A 263 -1.72 -9.54 3.90
CA GLU A 263 -2.27 -8.18 3.86
C GLU A 263 -1.49 -7.30 2.85
N LEU A 264 -0.17 -7.39 2.85
CA LEU A 264 0.68 -6.64 1.91
C LEU A 264 0.43 -7.10 0.47
N CYS A 265 0.31 -8.42 0.25
CA CYS A 265 -0.04 -8.97 -1.07
C CYS A 265 -1.42 -8.46 -1.53
N ALA A 266 -2.43 -8.51 -0.66
CA ALA A 266 -3.79 -8.08 -0.98
C ALA A 266 -3.83 -6.59 -1.36
N ARG A 267 -3.17 -5.74 -0.56
CA ARG A 267 -3.11 -4.29 -0.78
C ARG A 267 -2.35 -3.95 -2.07
N THR A 268 -1.22 -4.61 -2.29
CA THR A 268 -0.39 -4.40 -3.49
C THR A 268 -1.15 -4.83 -4.76
N ALA A 269 -1.79 -6.00 -4.70
CA ALA A 269 -2.62 -6.51 -5.80
C ALA A 269 -3.78 -5.55 -6.12
N ALA A 270 -4.50 -5.10 -5.09
CA ALA A 270 -5.62 -4.18 -5.27
C ALA A 270 -5.17 -2.84 -5.87
N GLY A 271 -4.05 -2.27 -5.38
CA GLY A 271 -3.49 -1.03 -5.92
C GLY A 271 -3.09 -1.17 -7.39
N THR A 272 -2.42 -2.28 -7.73
CA THR A 272 -2.00 -2.58 -9.11
C THR A 272 -3.20 -2.76 -10.03
N LEU A 273 -4.18 -3.55 -9.60
CA LEU A 273 -5.43 -3.75 -10.34
C LEU A 273 -6.15 -2.41 -10.57
N PHE A 274 -6.21 -1.58 -9.54
CA PHE A 274 -6.82 -0.24 -9.62
C PHE A 274 -6.14 0.61 -10.70
N VAL A 275 -4.79 0.64 -10.75
CA VAL A 275 -4.03 1.38 -11.78
C VAL A 275 -4.45 0.90 -13.18
N HIS A 276 -4.48 -0.42 -13.40
CA HIS A 276 -4.84 -0.98 -14.70
C HIS A 276 -6.29 -0.67 -15.08
N LEU A 277 -7.23 -0.86 -14.15
CA LEU A 277 -8.65 -0.59 -14.41
C LEU A 277 -8.94 0.89 -14.68
N CYS A 278 -8.08 1.80 -14.17
CA CYS A 278 -8.21 3.24 -14.46
C CYS A 278 -7.48 3.67 -15.73
N SER A 279 -6.55 2.86 -16.26
CA SER A 279 -5.68 3.23 -17.38
C SER A 279 -6.08 2.59 -18.70
N GLU A 280 -6.66 1.40 -18.67
CA GLU A 280 -6.88 0.56 -19.87
C GLU A 280 -8.10 0.96 -20.69
N SER A 281 -9.02 1.76 -20.15
CA SER A 281 -10.27 2.14 -20.84
C SER A 281 -10.05 2.85 -22.17
N SER A 282 -9.03 3.67 -22.29
CA SER A 282 -8.71 4.39 -23.53
C SER A 282 -8.13 3.47 -24.63
N THR A 283 -7.43 2.40 -24.23
CA THR A 283 -6.79 1.47 -25.18
C THR A 283 -7.82 0.57 -25.86
N VAL A 284 -8.83 0.13 -25.11
CA VAL A 284 -9.92 -0.73 -25.67
C VAL A 284 -10.78 0.07 -26.67
N LYS A 285 -11.12 1.30 -26.33
CA LYS A 285 -11.89 2.17 -27.25
C LYS A 285 -11.16 2.44 -28.56
N HIS A 286 -9.83 2.60 -28.50
CA HIS A 286 -9.03 2.86 -29.70
C HIS A 286 -9.01 1.66 -30.65
N LYS A 287 -8.95 0.43 -30.13
CA LYS A 287 -8.99 -0.78 -30.93
C LYS A 287 -10.35 -0.99 -31.62
N LEU A 288 -11.44 -0.65 -30.93
CA LEU A 288 -12.79 -0.77 -31.47
C LEU A 288 -13.10 0.28 -32.53
N LEU A 289 -12.36 1.39 -32.54
CA LEU A 289 -12.55 2.46 -33.54
C LEU A 289 -11.69 2.27 -34.80
N GLN A 290 -10.84 1.25 -34.83
CA GLN A 290 -9.97 0.94 -36.00
C GLN A 290 -10.57 -0.14 -36.92
N ASP A 291 -11.74 -0.72 -36.56
CA ASP A 291 -12.50 -1.66 -37.38
C ASP A 291 -13.72 -0.96 -38.01
#